data_f0b0595c98626f38d6d1c008b992be88
#
_entry.id   f0b0595c98626f38d6d1c008b992be88
#
_cell.length_a   1.000
_cell.length_b   1.000
_cell.length_c   1.000
_cell.angle_alpha   90.00
_cell.angle_beta   90.00
_cell.angle_gamma   90.00
#
_symmetry.space_group_name_H-M   'P 1'
#
loop_
_entity.id
_entity.type
_entity.pdbx_description
1 polymer ?
#
loop_
_entity_poly.entity_id
_entity_poly.type
_entity_poly.pdbx_seq_one_letter_code
_entity_poly.pdbx_strand_id
1 'polypeptide(L)'
;MDTLAIDIETYSDVSLPDCGVHRYAASEQFEILLFAYSLNDEPTKIIDLASGEKMPDEIMKLLTDDSVIKTAYNAAFERNCINRYFGLSLKPEGWRCTLVQASMLSLPLSLEGVGEALNLDKKKMSEGKELIRFFCMPCKPSKSNGGRTRNLPSDEPEKWELFKTYCIRDVDVEKQIRNKLSKFPIPDREQELYCMDQRINDRGIMVDPELITHAVACDLLYKETATKKAYEISGLENPNSVAQLKGWLARKGIEIDSLAKAAVEELVENTDGDVAEMMKLRLALSKTSVKKYEAMERSVCPDGRVHGLLQFYGANRTGRWAGRLVQIHNLPQNHMEDLELARSIVKEGRYDLAELLYDSIPDVLSELIRTAFVAKPGCRFIVSDFSAIEARVMGYLAGEGWVMEEFRGAGKIYEQTASKMFHIPIEEITKGSPYRARGKVASLACQYGGAEGALISMGAL
;
A
#
# COMPACT_ATOMS: atom_id res chain seq x y z
N MET A 1 3.21 33.68 -11.87
CA MET A 1 2.85 32.33 -12.41
C MET A 1 1.48 32.04 -11.87
N ASP A 2 0.53 31.81 -12.77
CA ASP A 2 -0.84 31.58 -12.37
C ASP A 2 -0.99 30.23 -11.66
N THR A 3 -1.89 30.17 -10.68
CA THR A 3 -2.15 28.99 -9.88
C THR A 3 -3.63 28.63 -9.97
N LEU A 4 -3.92 27.39 -10.35
CA LEU A 4 -5.26 26.83 -10.42
C LEU A 4 -5.43 25.78 -9.32
N ALA A 5 -6.13 26.13 -8.25
CA ALA A 5 -6.52 25.18 -7.21
C ALA A 5 -7.75 24.40 -7.65
N ILE A 6 -7.73 23.08 -7.45
CA ILE A 6 -8.75 22.15 -7.98
C ILE A 6 -9.13 21.14 -6.91
N ASP A 7 -10.43 20.79 -6.90
CA ASP A 7 -10.97 19.61 -6.22
C ASP A 7 -12.09 19.03 -7.08
N ILE A 8 -12.24 17.71 -7.10
CA ILE A 8 -13.24 17.02 -7.91
C ILE A 8 -13.97 15.97 -7.12
N GLU A 9 -15.27 15.84 -7.40
CA GLU A 9 -16.07 14.73 -6.93
C GLU A 9 -16.37 13.78 -8.07
N THR A 10 -16.25 12.48 -7.83
CA THR A 10 -16.28 11.47 -8.90
C THR A 10 -17.17 10.30 -8.55
N TYR A 11 -17.67 9.60 -9.56
CA TYR A 11 -18.37 8.32 -9.41
C TYR A 11 -17.63 7.22 -10.15
N SER A 12 -17.62 6.01 -9.59
CA SER A 12 -17.28 4.78 -10.30
C SER A 12 -18.02 3.60 -9.67
N ASP A 13 -18.24 2.55 -10.43
CA ASP A 13 -18.82 1.28 -9.96
C ASP A 13 -17.82 0.40 -9.21
N VAL A 14 -16.54 0.74 -9.24
CA VAL A 14 -15.47 0.03 -8.51
C VAL A 14 -15.00 0.81 -7.29
N SER A 15 -14.57 0.10 -6.25
CA SER A 15 -14.15 0.68 -4.98
C SER A 15 -12.74 1.29 -5.07
N LEU A 16 -12.65 2.62 -4.96
CA LEU A 16 -11.38 3.35 -4.96
C LEU A 16 -10.36 2.84 -3.92
N PRO A 17 -10.72 2.58 -2.65
CA PRO A 17 -9.80 2.04 -1.66
C PRO A 17 -9.22 0.66 -2.03
N ASP A 18 -9.99 -0.16 -2.75
CA ASP A 18 -9.60 -1.53 -3.08
C ASP A 18 -8.78 -1.64 -4.37
N CYS A 19 -9.04 -0.76 -5.35
CA CYS A 19 -8.44 -0.87 -6.67
C CYS A 19 -7.46 0.26 -7.04
N GLY A 20 -7.45 1.36 -6.28
CA GLY A 20 -6.63 2.55 -6.56
C GLY A 20 -7.18 3.41 -7.71
N VAL A 21 -6.66 4.65 -7.79
CA VAL A 21 -7.20 5.68 -8.70
C VAL A 21 -7.14 5.28 -10.18
N HIS A 22 -6.08 4.60 -10.60
CA HIS A 22 -5.92 4.24 -12.03
C HIS A 22 -7.00 3.23 -12.48
N ARG A 23 -7.26 2.18 -11.71
CA ARG A 23 -8.31 1.20 -12.02
C ARG A 23 -9.70 1.80 -11.82
N TYR A 24 -9.88 2.62 -10.79
CA TYR A 24 -11.10 3.37 -10.50
C TYR A 24 -11.50 4.25 -11.68
N ALA A 25 -10.58 5.07 -12.18
CA ALA A 25 -10.81 5.95 -13.30
C ALA A 25 -10.87 5.19 -14.66
N ALA A 26 -10.35 3.97 -14.76
CA ALA A 26 -10.42 3.15 -15.97
C ALA A 26 -11.77 2.46 -16.15
N SER A 27 -12.68 2.49 -15.17
CA SER A 27 -14.02 1.95 -15.33
C SER A 27 -14.78 2.66 -16.45
N GLU A 28 -15.63 1.93 -17.16
CA GLU A 28 -16.54 2.49 -18.18
C GLU A 28 -17.62 3.39 -17.55
N GLN A 29 -17.93 3.18 -16.27
CA GLN A 29 -18.90 3.98 -15.52
C GLN A 29 -18.25 5.14 -14.73
N PHE A 30 -16.96 5.38 -14.96
CA PHE A 30 -16.27 6.49 -14.29
C PHE A 30 -16.74 7.84 -14.82
N GLU A 31 -17.08 8.75 -13.90
CA GLU A 31 -17.47 10.12 -14.21
C GLU A 31 -16.88 11.11 -13.20
N ILE A 32 -16.55 12.31 -13.66
CA ILE A 32 -16.39 13.47 -12.78
C ILE A 32 -17.77 14.12 -12.64
N LEU A 33 -18.25 14.20 -11.41
CA LEU A 33 -19.56 14.74 -11.06
C LEU A 33 -19.53 16.26 -10.89
N LEU A 34 -18.57 16.71 -10.10
CA LEU A 34 -18.37 18.11 -9.74
C LEU A 34 -16.89 18.47 -9.97
N PHE A 35 -16.66 19.68 -10.47
CA PHE A 35 -15.34 20.25 -10.66
C PHE A 35 -15.28 21.64 -10.01
N ALA A 36 -14.68 21.75 -8.84
CA ALA A 36 -14.46 23.01 -8.15
C ALA A 36 -13.07 23.55 -8.43
N TYR A 37 -12.95 24.85 -8.65
CA TYR A 37 -11.68 25.50 -8.95
C TYR A 37 -11.60 26.95 -8.44
N SER A 38 -10.36 27.41 -8.23
CA SER A 38 -10.05 28.79 -7.95
C SER A 38 -8.77 29.21 -8.66
N LEU A 39 -8.83 30.28 -9.43
CA LEU A 39 -7.68 30.85 -10.11
C LEU A 39 -7.10 31.98 -9.24
N ASN A 40 -5.79 31.93 -8.96
CA ASN A 40 -5.05 32.98 -8.24
C ASN A 40 -5.74 33.45 -6.93
N ASP A 41 -6.26 32.51 -6.15
CA ASP A 41 -6.99 32.77 -4.91
C ASP A 41 -8.31 33.56 -5.06
N GLU A 42 -8.86 33.70 -6.26
CA GLU A 42 -10.21 34.20 -6.48
C GLU A 42 -11.27 33.33 -5.76
N PRO A 43 -12.51 33.81 -5.60
CA PRO A 43 -13.59 33.01 -5.07
C PRO A 43 -13.74 31.68 -5.80
N THR A 44 -13.86 30.59 -5.07
CA THR A 44 -14.01 29.26 -5.65
C THR A 44 -15.30 29.15 -6.44
N LYS A 45 -15.20 28.65 -7.66
CA LYS A 45 -16.29 28.36 -8.59
C LYS A 45 -16.48 26.86 -8.71
N ILE A 46 -17.66 26.42 -9.14
CA ILE A 46 -17.99 25.01 -9.36
C ILE A 46 -18.63 24.83 -10.72
N ILE A 47 -18.38 23.68 -11.33
CA ILE A 47 -19.00 23.21 -12.58
C ILE A 47 -19.69 21.90 -12.25
N ASP A 48 -21.00 21.85 -12.49
CA ASP A 48 -21.86 20.68 -12.22
C ASP A 48 -21.97 19.83 -13.49
N LEU A 49 -20.94 18.99 -13.71
CA LEU A 49 -20.86 18.11 -14.90
C LEU A 49 -21.98 17.06 -14.88
N ALA A 50 -22.35 16.56 -13.69
CA ALA A 50 -23.40 15.55 -13.55
C ALA A 50 -24.79 16.08 -13.94
N SER A 51 -25.04 17.39 -13.81
CA SER A 51 -26.28 18.05 -14.27
C SER A 51 -26.20 18.55 -15.72
N GLY A 52 -25.11 18.25 -16.42
CA GLY A 52 -24.96 18.56 -17.85
C GLY A 52 -24.26 19.89 -18.17
N GLU A 53 -23.69 20.58 -17.18
CA GLU A 53 -22.80 21.71 -17.45
C GLU A 53 -21.55 21.24 -18.21
N LYS A 54 -21.03 22.09 -19.06
CA LYS A 54 -19.81 21.79 -19.83
C LYS A 54 -18.62 22.49 -19.23
N MET A 55 -17.47 21.83 -19.29
CA MET A 55 -16.20 22.45 -18.94
C MET A 55 -15.93 23.66 -19.84
N PRO A 56 -15.76 24.88 -19.29
CA PRO A 56 -15.45 26.05 -20.10
C PRO A 56 -14.10 25.91 -20.80
N ASP A 57 -14.01 26.39 -22.05
CA ASP A 57 -12.77 26.34 -22.85
C ASP A 57 -11.60 27.07 -22.16
N GLU A 58 -11.90 28.12 -21.42
CA GLU A 58 -10.92 28.87 -20.64
C GLU A 58 -10.27 27.99 -19.57
N ILE A 59 -11.07 27.24 -18.81
CA ILE A 59 -10.56 26.35 -17.77
C ILE A 59 -9.78 25.17 -18.39
N MET A 60 -10.27 24.66 -19.52
CA MET A 60 -9.56 23.62 -20.27
C MET A 60 -8.18 24.11 -20.75
N LYS A 61 -8.08 25.34 -21.20
CA LYS A 61 -6.78 25.96 -21.56
C LYS A 61 -5.86 26.07 -20.34
N LEU A 62 -6.35 26.57 -19.20
CA LEU A 62 -5.57 26.67 -17.96
C LEU A 62 -5.07 25.29 -17.47
N LEU A 63 -5.90 24.24 -17.62
CA LEU A 63 -5.50 22.87 -17.27
C LEU A 63 -4.33 22.36 -18.11
N THR A 64 -4.33 22.67 -19.41
CA THR A 64 -3.33 22.17 -20.37
C THR A 64 -2.13 23.07 -20.54
N ASP A 65 -2.14 24.28 -19.98
CA ASP A 65 -1.02 25.22 -20.03
C ASP A 65 0.06 24.82 -19.02
N ASP A 66 1.25 24.49 -19.52
CA ASP A 66 2.42 24.11 -18.70
C ASP A 66 2.94 25.32 -17.85
N SER A 67 2.57 26.57 -18.16
CA SER A 67 2.93 27.75 -17.37
C SER A 67 2.04 27.98 -16.14
N VAL A 68 0.87 27.35 -16.09
CA VAL A 68 -0.06 27.40 -14.95
C VAL A 68 0.22 26.26 -13.99
N ILE A 69 0.40 26.59 -12.72
CA ILE A 69 0.56 25.57 -11.67
C ILE A 69 -0.82 25.11 -11.19
N LYS A 70 -1.10 23.81 -11.31
CA LYS A 70 -2.28 23.17 -10.73
C LYS A 70 -1.97 22.71 -9.30
N THR A 71 -2.88 22.97 -8.37
CA THR A 71 -2.75 22.53 -6.98
C THR A 71 -3.98 21.76 -6.54
N ALA A 72 -3.77 20.75 -5.72
CA ALA A 72 -4.83 19.97 -5.08
C ALA A 72 -4.32 19.31 -3.80
N TYR A 73 -5.25 18.87 -2.94
CA TYR A 73 -4.92 18.10 -1.76
C TYR A 73 -4.74 16.64 -2.09
N ASN A 74 -3.99 16.00 -2.58
CA ASN A 74 -3.76 14.68 -3.16
C ASN A 74 -3.80 14.73 -4.70
N ALA A 75 -3.04 15.69 -5.25
CA ALA A 75 -3.04 16.04 -6.66
C ALA A 75 -2.88 14.86 -7.66
N ALA A 76 -2.39 13.71 -7.19
CA ALA A 76 -2.34 12.49 -7.97
C ALA A 76 -3.74 12.00 -8.36
N PHE A 77 -4.73 12.15 -7.48
CA PHE A 77 -6.11 11.75 -7.73
C PHE A 77 -6.73 12.63 -8.82
N GLU A 78 -6.69 13.96 -8.63
CA GLU A 78 -7.27 14.92 -9.58
C GLU A 78 -6.62 14.76 -10.96
N ARG A 79 -5.27 14.73 -11.02
CA ARG A 79 -4.54 14.60 -12.28
C ARG A 79 -4.94 13.34 -13.06
N ASN A 80 -5.03 12.18 -12.39
CA ASN A 80 -5.39 10.93 -13.05
C ASN A 80 -6.86 10.90 -13.50
N CYS A 81 -7.78 11.36 -12.66
CA CYS A 81 -9.20 11.45 -12.99
C CYS A 81 -9.47 12.42 -14.16
N ILE A 82 -8.85 13.60 -14.12
CA ILE A 82 -8.96 14.61 -15.18
C ILE A 82 -8.38 14.08 -16.50
N ASN A 83 -7.21 13.46 -16.47
CA ASN A 83 -6.60 12.83 -17.64
C ASN A 83 -7.55 11.81 -18.28
N ARG A 84 -8.13 10.95 -17.46
CA ARG A 84 -9.02 9.89 -17.97
C ARG A 84 -10.33 10.45 -18.52
N TYR A 85 -10.97 11.37 -17.79
CA TYR A 85 -12.29 11.88 -18.15
C TYR A 85 -12.27 12.76 -19.41
N PHE A 86 -11.27 13.64 -19.53
CA PHE A 86 -11.15 14.55 -20.67
C PHE A 86 -10.20 14.05 -21.77
N GLY A 87 -9.62 12.85 -21.64
CA GLY A 87 -8.66 12.32 -22.63
C GLY A 87 -7.36 13.10 -22.71
N LEU A 88 -6.91 13.69 -21.59
CA LEU A 88 -5.71 14.51 -21.51
C LEU A 88 -4.47 13.68 -21.09
N SER A 89 -3.29 14.34 -21.15
CA SER A 89 -2.00 13.79 -20.69
C SER A 89 -1.26 14.84 -19.88
N LEU A 90 -1.85 15.27 -18.78
CA LEU A 90 -1.29 16.29 -17.90
C LEU A 90 -0.04 15.76 -17.18
N LYS A 91 1.08 16.47 -17.40
CA LYS A 91 2.37 16.10 -16.81
C LYS A 91 2.41 16.45 -15.32
N PRO A 92 3.09 15.62 -14.48
CA PRO A 92 3.20 15.89 -13.04
C PRO A 92 3.97 17.17 -12.69
N GLU A 93 4.82 17.68 -13.59
CA GLU A 93 5.62 18.90 -13.39
C GLU A 93 4.77 20.13 -13.17
N GLY A 94 3.60 20.22 -13.81
CA GLY A 94 2.64 21.31 -13.66
C GLY A 94 1.81 21.23 -12.38
N TRP A 95 2.04 20.23 -11.51
CA TRP A 95 1.25 20.02 -10.31
C TRP A 95 2.03 20.21 -9.01
N ARG A 96 1.35 20.74 -7.99
CA ARG A 96 1.84 20.80 -6.61
C ARG A 96 0.81 20.13 -5.71
N CYS A 97 1.29 19.22 -4.88
CA CYS A 97 0.44 18.43 -3.99
C CYS A 97 0.54 18.96 -2.56
N THR A 98 -0.52 19.56 -2.06
CA THR A 98 -0.56 20.12 -0.70
C THR A 98 -0.48 19.03 0.37
N LEU A 99 -0.95 17.80 0.09
CA LEU A 99 -0.73 16.63 0.94
C LEU A 99 0.78 16.33 1.12
N VAL A 100 1.55 16.37 0.03
CA VAL A 100 3.01 16.12 0.09
C VAL A 100 3.68 17.21 0.92
N GLN A 101 3.34 18.47 0.71
CA GLN A 101 3.87 19.58 1.48
C GLN A 101 3.57 19.43 2.98
N ALA A 102 2.34 19.09 3.33
CA ALA A 102 1.93 18.81 4.72
C ALA A 102 2.69 17.61 5.31
N SER A 103 2.86 16.53 4.53
CA SER A 103 3.58 15.32 4.96
C SER A 103 5.06 15.60 5.27
N MET A 104 5.72 16.44 4.47
CA MET A 104 7.12 16.86 4.71
C MET A 104 7.29 17.63 6.02
N LEU A 105 6.22 18.25 6.49
CA LEU A 105 6.18 18.97 7.77
C LEU A 105 5.64 18.09 8.91
N SER A 106 5.52 16.76 8.70
CA SER A 106 5.00 15.79 9.65
C SER A 106 3.57 16.08 10.13
N LEU A 107 2.78 16.82 9.35
CA LEU A 107 1.38 17.06 9.61
C LEU A 107 0.54 15.79 9.29
N PRO A 108 -0.72 15.72 9.77
CA PRO A 108 -1.63 14.63 9.42
C PRO A 108 -1.81 14.45 7.91
N LEU A 109 -2.14 13.22 7.47
CA LEU A 109 -2.31 12.92 6.03
C LEU A 109 -3.69 13.28 5.48
N SER A 110 -4.67 13.60 6.31
CA SER A 110 -6.01 13.99 5.87
C SER A 110 -6.18 15.49 5.81
N LEU A 111 -6.94 15.99 4.82
CA LEU A 111 -7.30 17.42 4.70
C LEU A 111 -7.89 17.97 6.01
N GLU A 112 -8.84 17.20 6.59
CA GLU A 112 -9.47 17.52 7.89
C GLU A 112 -8.42 17.66 9.01
N GLY A 113 -7.57 16.64 9.17
CA GLY A 113 -6.55 16.64 10.23
C GLY A 113 -5.50 17.75 10.10
N VAL A 114 -5.10 18.11 8.86
CA VAL A 114 -4.21 19.25 8.65
C VAL A 114 -4.92 20.56 8.97
N GLY A 115 -6.18 20.70 8.56
CA GLY A 115 -7.00 21.88 8.89
C GLY A 115 -7.13 22.09 10.41
N GLU A 116 -7.33 21.00 11.15
CA GLU A 116 -7.37 21.03 12.62
C GLU A 116 -6.01 21.39 13.23
N ALA A 117 -4.94 20.72 12.78
CA ALA A 117 -3.56 20.97 13.28
C ALA A 117 -3.11 22.41 13.05
N LEU A 118 -3.55 23.04 11.95
CA LEU A 118 -3.23 24.43 11.61
C LEU A 118 -4.25 25.45 12.17
N ASN A 119 -5.27 25.01 12.91
CA ASN A 119 -6.34 25.87 13.45
C ASN A 119 -6.96 26.77 12.37
N LEU A 120 -7.46 26.13 11.28
CA LEU A 120 -8.10 26.88 10.21
C LEU A 120 -9.49 27.37 10.60
N ASP A 121 -9.88 28.55 10.13
CA ASP A 121 -11.22 29.10 10.34
C ASP A 121 -12.29 28.31 9.59
N LYS A 122 -11.99 27.90 8.35
CA LYS A 122 -12.82 26.98 7.57
C LYS A 122 -12.33 25.56 7.78
N LYS A 123 -13.21 24.70 8.29
CA LYS A 123 -12.97 23.27 8.48
C LYS A 123 -13.72 22.47 7.43
N LYS A 124 -13.24 21.25 7.17
CA LYS A 124 -13.96 20.28 6.35
C LYS A 124 -15.34 20.01 6.92
N MET A 125 -16.33 19.85 6.05
CA MET A 125 -17.72 19.58 6.47
C MET A 125 -17.86 18.14 6.96
N SER A 126 -18.51 17.95 8.10
CA SER A 126 -18.74 16.62 8.71
C SER A 126 -19.62 15.71 7.85
N GLU A 127 -20.55 16.30 7.10
CA GLU A 127 -21.51 15.62 6.22
C GLU A 127 -20.84 15.03 4.96
N GLY A 128 -19.61 15.43 4.64
CA GLY A 128 -18.91 15.04 3.41
C GLY A 128 -18.84 13.53 3.19
N LYS A 129 -18.57 12.74 4.25
CA LYS A 129 -18.48 11.28 4.15
C LYS A 129 -19.82 10.64 3.74
N GLU A 130 -20.94 11.19 4.22
CA GLU A 130 -22.28 10.70 3.86
C GLU A 130 -22.60 11.06 2.40
N LEU A 131 -22.28 12.28 1.98
CA LEU A 131 -22.51 12.77 0.61
C LEU A 131 -21.67 11.99 -0.41
N ILE A 132 -20.40 11.76 -0.14
CA ILE A 132 -19.51 10.91 -0.97
C ILE A 132 -20.10 9.50 -1.08
N ARG A 133 -20.48 8.89 0.05
CA ARG A 133 -21.10 7.57 0.03
C ARG A 133 -22.39 7.52 -0.78
N PHE A 134 -23.16 8.60 -0.76
CA PHE A 134 -24.43 8.68 -1.46
C PHE A 134 -24.27 8.86 -2.97
N PHE A 135 -23.42 9.79 -3.43
CA PHE A 135 -23.31 10.15 -4.84
C PHE A 135 -22.14 9.48 -5.56
N CYS A 136 -21.04 9.18 -4.88
CA CYS A 136 -19.80 8.70 -5.50
C CYS A 136 -19.66 7.17 -5.53
N MET A 137 -20.57 6.45 -4.89
CA MET A 137 -20.50 4.98 -4.78
C MET A 137 -21.81 4.32 -5.25
N PRO A 138 -21.73 3.07 -5.75
CA PRO A 138 -22.93 2.28 -6.05
C PRO A 138 -23.80 2.10 -4.80
N CYS A 139 -25.11 2.13 -4.97
CA CYS A 139 -26.08 1.81 -3.92
C CYS A 139 -26.72 0.43 -4.17
N LYS A 140 -27.13 -0.21 -3.09
CA LYS A 140 -27.86 -1.50 -3.20
C LYS A 140 -29.28 -1.26 -3.68
N PRO A 141 -29.76 -2.00 -4.71
CA PRO A 141 -31.15 -1.94 -5.11
C PRO A 141 -32.08 -2.31 -3.97
N SER A 142 -33.09 -1.50 -3.76
CA SER A 142 -34.13 -1.73 -2.74
C SER A 142 -35.48 -1.21 -3.22
N LYS A 143 -36.57 -1.63 -2.57
CA LYS A 143 -37.90 -1.10 -2.86
C LYS A 143 -38.00 0.40 -2.59
N SER A 144 -37.29 0.90 -1.57
CA SER A 144 -37.31 2.31 -1.18
C SER A 144 -36.59 3.23 -2.15
N ASN A 145 -35.59 2.72 -2.90
CA ASN A 145 -34.88 3.51 -3.89
C ASN A 145 -35.30 3.18 -5.35
N GLY A 146 -36.44 2.50 -5.54
CA GLY A 146 -36.92 2.15 -6.89
C GLY A 146 -36.08 1.12 -7.64
N GLY A 147 -35.21 0.36 -6.95
CA GLY A 147 -34.35 -0.66 -7.55
C GLY A 147 -33.08 -0.10 -8.21
N ARG A 148 -32.75 1.18 -8.01
CA ARG A 148 -31.56 1.80 -8.61
C ARG A 148 -30.28 1.33 -7.94
N THR A 149 -29.19 1.31 -8.73
CA THR A 149 -27.84 0.94 -8.31
C THR A 149 -26.92 2.16 -8.11
N ARG A 150 -27.40 3.36 -8.47
CA ARG A 150 -26.71 4.64 -8.36
C ARG A 150 -27.68 5.74 -7.97
N ASN A 151 -27.21 6.72 -7.21
CA ASN A 151 -27.97 7.94 -6.93
C ASN A 151 -27.52 9.07 -7.85
N LEU A 152 -28.49 9.82 -8.38
CA LEU A 152 -28.27 10.96 -9.27
C LEU A 152 -28.59 12.28 -8.55
N PRO A 153 -28.15 13.44 -9.07
CA PRO A 153 -28.50 14.75 -8.53
C PRO A 153 -30.00 14.95 -8.31
N SER A 154 -30.82 14.46 -9.26
CA SER A 154 -32.27 14.56 -9.24
C SER A 154 -32.97 13.72 -8.15
N ASP A 155 -32.29 12.72 -7.58
CA ASP A 155 -32.86 11.86 -6.55
C ASP A 155 -32.95 12.55 -5.18
N GLU A 156 -32.01 13.44 -4.89
CA GLU A 156 -31.92 14.20 -3.64
C GLU A 156 -31.33 15.61 -3.90
N PRO A 157 -32.10 16.54 -4.52
CA PRO A 157 -31.57 17.84 -4.93
C PRO A 157 -30.98 18.68 -3.79
N GLU A 158 -31.56 18.62 -2.58
CA GLU A 158 -31.03 19.35 -1.44
C GLU A 158 -29.66 18.83 -1.01
N LYS A 159 -29.48 17.50 -1.00
CA LYS A 159 -28.17 16.90 -0.72
C LYS A 159 -27.17 17.23 -1.82
N TRP A 160 -27.63 17.36 -3.06
CA TRP A 160 -26.77 17.74 -4.18
C TRP A 160 -26.23 19.17 -4.03
N GLU A 161 -27.06 20.13 -3.65
CA GLU A 161 -26.61 21.49 -3.37
C GLU A 161 -25.62 21.55 -2.18
N LEU A 162 -25.87 20.73 -1.16
CA LEU A 162 -24.93 20.58 -0.04
C LEU A 162 -23.60 19.96 -0.52
N PHE A 163 -23.64 19.01 -1.46
CA PHE A 163 -22.45 18.35 -2.03
C PHE A 163 -21.63 19.33 -2.87
N LYS A 164 -22.26 20.21 -3.64
CA LYS A 164 -21.57 21.32 -4.33
C LYS A 164 -20.86 22.24 -3.34
N THR A 165 -21.54 22.60 -2.26
CA THR A 165 -20.97 23.40 -1.17
C THR A 165 -19.77 22.70 -0.53
N TYR A 166 -19.83 21.38 -0.37
CA TYR A 166 -18.75 20.55 0.15
C TYR A 166 -17.52 20.59 -0.76
N CYS A 167 -17.66 20.37 -2.07
CA CYS A 167 -16.58 20.40 -3.04
C CYS A 167 -15.90 21.80 -3.10
N ILE A 168 -16.70 22.89 -3.09
CA ILE A 168 -16.16 24.26 -2.98
C ILE A 168 -15.34 24.43 -1.69
N ARG A 169 -15.84 23.89 -0.57
CA ARG A 169 -15.19 23.98 0.74
C ARG A 169 -13.83 23.27 0.75
N ASP A 170 -13.70 22.13 0.09
CA ASP A 170 -12.44 21.38 0.04
C ASP A 170 -11.35 22.18 -0.71
N VAL A 171 -11.68 22.89 -1.81
CA VAL A 171 -10.77 23.85 -2.46
C VAL A 171 -10.39 25.00 -1.51
N ASP A 172 -11.37 25.58 -0.83
CA ASP A 172 -11.10 26.71 0.09
C ASP A 172 -10.21 26.29 1.25
N VAL A 173 -10.36 25.08 1.77
CA VAL A 173 -9.51 24.54 2.86
C VAL A 173 -8.10 24.26 2.32
N GLU A 174 -7.98 23.65 1.13
CA GLU A 174 -6.67 23.44 0.47
C GLU A 174 -5.91 24.76 0.30
N LYS A 175 -6.56 25.81 -0.22
CA LYS A 175 -5.97 27.15 -0.39
C LYS A 175 -5.46 27.70 0.93
N GLN A 176 -6.24 27.60 2.02
CA GLN A 176 -5.82 28.08 3.33
C GLN A 176 -4.61 27.31 3.86
N ILE A 177 -4.58 25.97 3.69
CA ILE A 177 -3.42 25.15 4.06
C ILE A 177 -2.20 25.59 3.26
N ARG A 178 -2.30 25.64 1.94
CA ARG A 178 -1.22 26.07 1.03
C ARG A 178 -0.68 27.46 1.41
N ASN A 179 -1.55 28.41 1.71
CA ASN A 179 -1.16 29.74 2.12
C ASN A 179 -0.45 29.75 3.48
N LYS A 180 -0.92 29.01 4.47
CA LYS A 180 -0.23 28.85 5.77
C LYS A 180 1.13 28.18 5.62
N LEU A 181 1.25 27.21 4.72
CA LEU A 181 2.49 26.47 4.46
C LEU A 181 3.42 27.18 3.45
N SER A 182 3.04 28.33 2.91
CA SER A 182 3.81 29.04 1.89
C SER A 182 5.25 29.40 2.30
N LYS A 183 5.50 29.56 3.60
CA LYS A 183 6.85 29.78 4.17
C LYS A 183 7.75 28.54 4.15
N PHE A 184 7.18 27.38 3.87
CA PHE A 184 7.86 26.09 3.84
C PHE A 184 7.58 25.41 2.48
N PRO A 185 8.07 25.96 1.37
CA PRO A 185 7.84 25.39 0.05
C PRO A 185 8.50 24.01 -0.07
N ILE A 186 7.94 23.16 -0.94
CA ILE A 186 8.60 21.91 -1.30
C ILE A 186 9.91 22.26 -2.02
N PRO A 187 11.08 21.76 -1.56
CA PRO A 187 12.34 21.96 -2.27
C PRO A 187 12.30 21.39 -3.69
N ASP A 188 12.98 22.01 -4.64
CA ASP A 188 12.99 21.60 -6.05
C ASP A 188 13.34 20.13 -6.22
N ARG A 189 14.34 19.64 -5.50
CA ARG A 189 14.72 18.21 -5.51
C ARG A 189 13.57 17.30 -5.07
N GLU A 190 12.82 17.67 -4.05
CA GLU A 190 11.70 16.86 -3.56
C GLU A 190 10.52 16.92 -4.55
N GLN A 191 10.33 18.05 -5.22
CA GLN A 191 9.35 18.17 -6.31
C GLN A 191 9.74 17.29 -7.51
N GLU A 192 11.01 17.22 -7.87
CA GLU A 192 11.50 16.29 -8.91
C GLU A 192 11.26 14.83 -8.53
N LEU A 193 11.51 14.44 -7.27
CA LEU A 193 11.24 13.11 -6.76
C LEU A 193 9.75 12.80 -6.74
N TYR A 194 8.89 13.76 -6.38
CA TYR A 194 7.45 13.62 -6.50
C TYR A 194 7.02 13.39 -7.95
N CYS A 195 7.55 14.15 -8.90
CA CYS A 195 7.26 13.94 -10.32
C CYS A 195 7.74 12.57 -10.81
N MET A 196 8.88 12.10 -10.33
CA MET A 196 9.39 10.75 -10.62
C MET A 196 8.44 9.67 -10.06
N ASP A 197 7.98 9.82 -8.81
CA ASP A 197 6.97 8.95 -8.19
C ASP A 197 5.72 8.85 -9.06
N GLN A 198 5.20 10.00 -9.49
CA GLN A 198 4.01 10.03 -10.34
C GLN A 198 4.23 9.30 -11.66
N ARG A 199 5.39 9.47 -12.31
CA ARG A 199 5.71 8.75 -13.55
C ARG A 199 5.87 7.24 -13.34
N ILE A 200 6.41 6.82 -12.20
CA ILE A 200 6.50 5.39 -11.82
C ILE A 200 5.09 4.81 -11.66
N ASN A 201 4.23 5.52 -10.92
CA ASN A 201 2.85 5.11 -10.68
C ASN A 201 2.01 5.09 -11.98
N ASP A 202 2.17 6.09 -12.84
CA ASP A 202 1.50 6.14 -14.15
C ASP A 202 1.96 5.03 -15.10
N ARG A 203 3.24 4.64 -15.03
CA ARG A 203 3.78 3.53 -15.83
C ARG A 203 3.22 2.19 -15.38
N GLY A 204 3.06 2.00 -14.08
CA GLY A 204 2.66 0.73 -13.50
C GLY A 204 3.63 -0.43 -13.81
N ILE A 205 3.29 -1.60 -13.35
CA ILE A 205 4.05 -2.84 -13.57
C ILE A 205 3.11 -3.94 -14.08
N MET A 206 3.53 -4.67 -15.10
CA MET A 206 2.75 -5.76 -15.67
C MET A 206 2.71 -6.95 -14.74
N VAL A 207 1.56 -7.62 -14.69
CA VAL A 207 1.35 -8.82 -13.89
C VAL A 207 0.91 -9.99 -14.76
N ASP A 208 1.09 -11.21 -14.27
CA ASP A 208 0.65 -12.45 -14.92
C ASP A 208 -0.79 -12.78 -14.46
N PRO A 209 -1.84 -12.50 -15.26
CA PRO A 209 -3.22 -12.69 -14.85
C PRO A 209 -3.58 -14.15 -14.61
N GLU A 210 -3.02 -15.09 -15.40
CA GLU A 210 -3.29 -16.52 -15.23
C GLU A 210 -2.77 -17.01 -13.88
N LEU A 211 -1.52 -16.67 -13.54
CA LEU A 211 -0.94 -17.02 -12.24
C LEU A 211 -1.76 -16.43 -11.09
N ILE A 212 -2.18 -15.16 -11.19
CA ILE A 212 -2.98 -14.50 -10.16
C ILE A 212 -4.32 -15.21 -9.95
N THR A 213 -5.07 -15.44 -11.03
CA THR A 213 -6.39 -16.08 -10.95
C THR A 213 -6.29 -17.47 -10.38
N HIS A 214 -5.32 -18.28 -10.83
CA HIS A 214 -5.15 -19.63 -10.32
C HIS A 214 -4.59 -19.68 -8.90
N ALA A 215 -3.73 -18.73 -8.51
CA ALA A 215 -3.26 -18.62 -7.13
C ALA A 215 -4.41 -18.28 -6.15
N VAL A 216 -5.32 -17.38 -6.53
CA VAL A 216 -6.54 -17.10 -5.75
C VAL A 216 -7.42 -18.34 -5.65
N ALA A 217 -7.64 -19.05 -6.76
CA ALA A 217 -8.43 -20.29 -6.77
C ALA A 217 -7.80 -21.40 -5.91
N CYS A 218 -6.48 -21.59 -6.00
CA CYS A 218 -5.75 -22.56 -5.15
C CYS A 218 -5.89 -22.23 -3.66
N ASP A 219 -5.78 -20.95 -3.28
CA ASP A 219 -5.95 -20.52 -1.89
C ASP A 219 -7.36 -20.77 -1.36
N LEU A 220 -8.38 -20.51 -2.18
CA LEU A 220 -9.79 -20.77 -1.82
C LEU A 220 -10.04 -22.25 -1.60
N LEU A 221 -9.58 -23.12 -2.50
CA LEU A 221 -9.71 -24.57 -2.39
C LEU A 221 -8.99 -25.11 -1.14
N TYR A 222 -7.76 -24.62 -0.91
CA TYR A 222 -7.01 -24.98 0.30
C TYR A 222 -7.74 -24.56 1.56
N LYS A 223 -8.25 -23.33 1.63
CA LYS A 223 -8.98 -22.81 2.80
C LYS A 223 -10.25 -23.59 3.08
N GLU A 224 -10.98 -24.00 2.05
CA GLU A 224 -12.17 -24.84 2.19
C GLU A 224 -11.79 -26.19 2.82
N THR A 225 -10.81 -26.89 2.25
CA THR A 225 -10.32 -28.18 2.75
C THR A 225 -9.75 -28.06 4.17
N ALA A 226 -8.90 -27.07 4.43
CA ALA A 226 -8.29 -26.85 5.74
C ALA A 226 -9.32 -26.47 6.82
N THR A 227 -10.33 -25.67 6.46
CA THR A 227 -11.41 -25.31 7.40
C THR A 227 -12.26 -26.53 7.75
N LYS A 228 -12.59 -27.36 6.76
CA LYS A 228 -13.32 -28.64 6.99
C LYS A 228 -12.53 -29.54 7.92
N LYS A 229 -11.25 -29.74 7.66
CA LYS A 229 -10.37 -30.57 8.51
C LYS A 229 -10.24 -30.00 9.93
N ALA A 230 -10.10 -28.68 10.07
CA ALA A 230 -10.08 -28.02 11.37
C ALA A 230 -11.39 -28.20 12.15
N TYR A 231 -12.54 -28.19 11.46
CA TYR A 231 -13.84 -28.52 12.06
C TYR A 231 -13.93 -29.99 12.51
N GLU A 232 -13.49 -30.93 11.69
CA GLU A 232 -13.48 -32.37 12.01
C GLU A 232 -12.63 -32.65 13.27
N ILE A 233 -11.48 -31.98 13.43
CA ILE A 233 -10.60 -32.13 14.59
C ILE A 233 -11.17 -31.45 15.84
N SER A 234 -11.70 -30.24 15.70
CA SER A 234 -12.00 -29.38 16.86
C SER A 234 -13.48 -29.25 17.21
N GLY A 235 -14.37 -29.51 16.26
CA GLY A 235 -15.82 -29.25 16.36
C GLY A 235 -16.15 -27.75 16.43
N LEU A 236 -15.19 -26.85 16.09
CA LEU A 236 -15.38 -25.39 16.16
C LEU A 236 -16.02 -24.88 14.88
N GLU A 237 -17.14 -24.14 14.98
CA GLU A 237 -17.79 -23.50 13.83
C GLU A 237 -16.88 -22.50 13.14
N ASN A 238 -16.04 -21.80 13.89
CA ASN A 238 -15.02 -20.89 13.36
C ASN A 238 -13.64 -21.20 13.95
N PRO A 239 -12.86 -22.07 13.29
CA PRO A 239 -11.52 -22.44 13.74
C PRO A 239 -10.52 -21.26 13.76
N ASN A 240 -10.86 -20.14 13.12
CA ASN A 240 -10.08 -18.90 13.15
C ASN A 240 -10.43 -17.99 14.33
N SER A 241 -11.49 -18.26 15.07
CA SER A 241 -11.86 -17.48 16.24
C SER A 241 -10.89 -17.72 17.40
N VAL A 242 -10.17 -16.66 17.80
CA VAL A 242 -9.22 -16.71 18.93
C VAL A 242 -9.90 -17.21 20.21
N ALA A 243 -11.12 -16.75 20.50
CA ALA A 243 -11.86 -17.15 21.69
C ALA A 243 -12.25 -18.63 21.66
N GLN A 244 -12.80 -19.11 20.54
CA GLN A 244 -13.21 -20.52 20.40
C GLN A 244 -11.99 -21.46 20.47
N LEU A 245 -10.89 -21.06 19.82
CA LEU A 245 -9.67 -21.88 19.80
C LEU A 245 -8.99 -21.94 21.16
N LYS A 246 -8.92 -20.86 21.92
CA LYS A 246 -8.43 -20.87 23.32
C LYS A 246 -9.30 -21.78 24.20
N GLY A 247 -10.62 -21.68 24.07
CA GLY A 247 -11.54 -22.57 24.79
C GLY A 247 -11.37 -24.05 24.44
N TRP A 248 -11.06 -24.36 23.18
CA TRP A 248 -10.76 -25.74 22.75
C TRP A 248 -9.42 -26.23 23.34
N LEU A 249 -8.36 -25.42 23.30
CA LEU A 249 -7.06 -25.74 23.92
C LEU A 249 -7.19 -25.96 25.42
N ALA A 250 -7.94 -25.12 26.13
CA ALA A 250 -8.19 -25.31 27.57
C ALA A 250 -8.87 -26.64 27.88
N ARG A 251 -9.83 -27.09 27.05
CA ARG A 251 -10.42 -28.46 27.17
C ARG A 251 -9.43 -29.60 26.94
N LYS A 252 -8.36 -29.34 26.18
CA LYS A 252 -7.23 -30.28 25.98
C LYS A 252 -6.15 -30.14 27.05
N GLY A 253 -6.37 -29.30 28.09
CA GLY A 253 -5.42 -29.08 29.19
C GLY A 253 -4.30 -28.09 28.89
N ILE A 254 -4.45 -27.27 27.85
CA ILE A 254 -3.44 -26.29 27.42
C ILE A 254 -3.98 -24.87 27.64
N GLU A 255 -3.36 -24.15 28.55
CA GLU A 255 -3.64 -22.72 28.76
C GLU A 255 -2.63 -21.86 27.98
N ILE A 256 -3.13 -20.86 27.24
CA ILE A 256 -2.31 -19.99 26.42
C ILE A 256 -2.83 -18.53 26.46
N ASP A 257 -1.93 -17.61 26.70
CA ASP A 257 -2.25 -16.18 26.76
C ASP A 257 -2.41 -15.54 25.38
N SER A 258 -1.68 -16.03 24.40
CA SER A 258 -1.65 -15.48 23.05
C SER A 258 -1.66 -16.56 21.98
N LEU A 259 -2.37 -16.33 20.88
CA LEU A 259 -2.30 -17.11 19.63
C LEU A 259 -1.52 -16.35 18.54
N ALA A 260 -0.53 -15.55 18.96
CA ALA A 260 0.44 -14.96 18.04
C ALA A 260 1.31 -16.06 17.39
N LYS A 261 1.86 -15.76 16.22
CA LYS A 261 2.58 -16.75 15.40
C LYS A 261 3.61 -17.56 16.20
N ALA A 262 4.49 -16.91 16.96
CA ALA A 262 5.53 -17.58 17.74
C ALA A 262 4.95 -18.56 18.77
N ALA A 263 3.90 -18.17 19.51
CA ALA A 263 3.26 -19.05 20.49
C ALA A 263 2.56 -20.26 19.86
N VAL A 264 2.02 -20.09 18.64
CA VAL A 264 1.40 -21.20 17.90
C VAL A 264 2.49 -22.13 17.32
N GLU A 265 3.61 -21.59 16.83
CA GLU A 265 4.77 -22.38 16.38
C GLU A 265 5.37 -23.21 17.54
N GLU A 266 5.50 -22.62 18.72
CA GLU A 266 5.94 -23.35 19.93
C GLU A 266 4.99 -24.49 20.31
N LEU A 267 3.66 -24.30 20.18
CA LEU A 267 2.71 -25.38 20.40
C LEU A 267 2.83 -26.49 19.37
N VAL A 268 3.09 -26.18 18.09
CA VAL A 268 3.31 -27.19 17.04
C VAL A 268 4.54 -28.05 17.36
N GLU A 269 5.60 -27.44 17.90
CA GLU A 269 6.83 -28.15 18.24
C GLU A 269 6.72 -29.02 19.51
N ASN A 270 5.91 -28.56 20.50
CA ASN A 270 5.83 -29.19 21.82
C ASN A 270 4.58 -30.06 22.04
N THR A 271 3.73 -30.24 21.02
CA THR A 271 2.51 -31.08 21.10
C THR A 271 2.40 -32.01 19.92
N ASP A 272 1.58 -33.06 20.07
CA ASP A 272 1.32 -34.08 19.07
C ASP A 272 -0.20 -34.21 18.78
N GLY A 273 -0.54 -35.01 17.77
CA GLY A 273 -1.93 -35.39 17.42
C GLY A 273 -2.78 -34.19 17.05
N ASP A 274 -4.04 -34.18 17.53
CA ASP A 274 -5.04 -33.16 17.19
C ASP A 274 -4.61 -31.73 17.45
N VAL A 275 -3.84 -31.50 18.54
CA VAL A 275 -3.42 -30.16 18.94
C VAL A 275 -2.38 -29.63 17.95
N ALA A 276 -1.33 -30.39 17.68
CA ALA A 276 -0.30 -30.00 16.72
C ALA A 276 -0.90 -29.77 15.33
N GLU A 277 -1.81 -30.65 14.88
CA GLU A 277 -2.44 -30.55 13.59
C GLU A 277 -3.36 -29.33 13.49
N MET A 278 -4.17 -29.09 14.52
CA MET A 278 -5.01 -27.87 14.58
C MET A 278 -4.17 -26.59 14.58
N MET A 279 -3.03 -26.58 15.28
CA MET A 279 -2.13 -25.41 15.28
C MET A 279 -1.45 -25.20 13.93
N LYS A 280 -1.06 -26.24 13.20
CA LYS A 280 -0.58 -26.17 11.81
C LYS A 280 -1.63 -25.56 10.90
N LEU A 281 -2.87 -26.04 10.97
CA LEU A 281 -4.00 -25.50 10.20
C LEU A 281 -4.24 -24.03 10.54
N ARG A 282 -4.16 -23.66 11.83
CA ARG A 282 -4.29 -22.25 12.26
C ARG A 282 -3.22 -21.36 11.65
N LEU A 283 -1.94 -21.77 11.63
CA LEU A 283 -0.86 -21.03 11.00
C LEU A 283 -1.12 -20.85 9.50
N ALA A 284 -1.49 -21.90 8.81
CA ALA A 284 -1.76 -21.87 7.38
C ALA A 284 -2.97 -20.98 7.03
N LEU A 285 -4.09 -21.12 7.73
CA LEU A 285 -5.30 -20.32 7.52
C LEU A 285 -5.12 -18.84 7.89
N SER A 286 -4.18 -18.52 8.79
CA SER A 286 -3.89 -17.14 9.19
C SER A 286 -2.95 -16.40 8.23
N LYS A 287 -2.37 -17.06 7.23
CA LYS A 287 -1.47 -16.42 6.26
C LYS A 287 -2.19 -15.36 5.44
N THR A 288 -1.68 -14.16 5.51
CA THR A 288 -2.24 -12.99 4.82
C THR A 288 -1.51 -12.64 3.53
N SER A 289 -0.37 -13.28 3.25
CA SER A 289 0.45 -12.99 2.07
C SER A 289 -0.31 -13.22 0.75
N VAL A 290 -1.17 -14.23 0.71
CA VAL A 290 -1.99 -14.58 -0.47
C VAL A 290 -2.97 -13.46 -0.84
N LYS A 291 -3.43 -12.63 0.11
CA LYS A 291 -4.25 -11.45 -0.16
C LYS A 291 -3.63 -10.46 -1.16
N LYS A 292 -2.33 -10.59 -1.42
CA LYS A 292 -1.65 -9.78 -2.44
C LYS A 292 -2.08 -10.14 -3.86
N TYR A 293 -2.40 -11.40 -4.14
CA TYR A 293 -2.98 -11.81 -5.42
C TYR A 293 -4.36 -11.20 -5.63
N GLU A 294 -5.22 -11.24 -4.60
CA GLU A 294 -6.52 -10.57 -4.64
C GLU A 294 -6.40 -9.06 -4.86
N ALA A 295 -5.39 -8.43 -4.23
CA ALA A 295 -5.11 -7.01 -4.45
C ALA A 295 -4.63 -6.72 -5.88
N MET A 296 -3.80 -7.60 -6.48
CA MET A 296 -3.40 -7.49 -7.89
C MET A 296 -4.62 -7.63 -8.80
N GLU A 297 -5.46 -8.65 -8.58
CA GLU A 297 -6.66 -8.91 -9.38
C GLU A 297 -7.63 -7.72 -9.38
N ARG A 298 -7.88 -7.12 -8.20
CA ARG A 298 -8.76 -5.94 -8.09
C ARG A 298 -8.18 -4.68 -8.71
N SER A 299 -6.85 -4.55 -8.75
CA SER A 299 -6.17 -3.32 -9.18
C SER A 299 -5.56 -3.36 -10.58
N VAL A 300 -5.55 -4.53 -11.24
CA VAL A 300 -5.07 -4.62 -12.62
C VAL A 300 -5.94 -3.82 -13.56
N CYS A 301 -5.28 -2.97 -14.37
CA CYS A 301 -5.94 -2.13 -15.37
C CYS A 301 -6.07 -2.84 -16.71
N PRO A 302 -6.86 -2.32 -17.67
CA PRO A 302 -7.07 -2.93 -18.98
C PRO A 302 -5.79 -3.17 -19.80
N ASP A 303 -4.72 -2.45 -19.51
CA ASP A 303 -3.39 -2.63 -20.12
C ASP A 303 -2.57 -3.78 -19.52
N GLY A 304 -3.12 -4.55 -18.58
CA GLY A 304 -2.46 -5.66 -17.89
C GLY A 304 -1.48 -5.24 -16.80
N ARG A 305 -1.54 -3.98 -16.37
CA ARG A 305 -0.63 -3.43 -15.35
C ARG A 305 -1.35 -3.06 -14.07
N VAL A 306 -0.64 -3.12 -12.98
CA VAL A 306 -1.04 -2.50 -11.71
C VAL A 306 -0.32 -1.17 -11.57
N HIS A 307 -1.09 -0.10 -11.39
CA HIS A 307 -0.63 1.28 -11.26
C HIS A 307 -0.81 1.81 -9.84
N GLY A 308 -0.16 2.94 -9.50
CA GLY A 308 -0.37 3.60 -8.21
C GLY A 308 0.12 2.78 -7.01
N LEU A 309 1.20 2.03 -7.17
CA LEU A 309 1.74 1.13 -6.14
C LEU A 309 2.54 1.83 -5.06
N LEU A 310 2.89 3.11 -5.26
CA LEU A 310 3.73 3.90 -4.37
C LEU A 310 3.02 5.18 -3.95
N GLN A 311 3.32 5.64 -2.73
CA GLN A 311 2.97 6.97 -2.26
C GLN A 311 4.24 7.68 -1.81
N PHE A 312 4.56 8.78 -2.49
CA PHE A 312 5.63 9.68 -2.11
C PHE A 312 5.36 10.26 -0.71
N TYR A 313 6.38 10.27 0.15
CA TYR A 313 6.26 10.71 1.54
C TYR A 313 5.16 10.00 2.35
N GLY A 314 4.75 8.80 1.94
CA GLY A 314 3.66 8.06 2.58
C GLY A 314 3.95 7.62 4.03
N ALA A 315 5.24 7.54 4.41
CA ALA A 315 5.71 7.40 5.78
C ALA A 315 6.18 8.78 6.30
N ASN A 316 5.26 9.66 6.63
CA ASN A 316 5.49 11.08 6.92
C ASN A 316 6.53 11.37 8.02
N ARG A 317 6.73 10.45 8.98
CA ARG A 317 7.76 10.61 10.04
C ARG A 317 9.19 10.46 9.53
N THR A 318 9.40 9.76 8.43
CA THR A 318 10.72 9.41 7.91
C THR A 318 10.95 9.88 6.47
N GLY A 319 9.93 10.37 5.79
CA GLY A 319 9.98 10.78 4.38
C GLY A 319 10.12 9.61 3.39
N ARG A 320 9.99 8.35 3.84
CA ARG A 320 10.08 7.19 2.96
C ARG A 320 8.82 7.05 2.11
N TRP A 321 8.97 6.44 0.91
CA TRP A 321 7.84 5.95 0.15
C TRP A 321 7.07 4.91 0.94
N ALA A 322 5.74 4.94 0.87
CA ALA A 322 4.89 3.86 1.35
C ALA A 322 4.35 3.04 0.17
N GLY A 323 4.25 1.72 0.35
CA GLY A 323 3.54 0.86 -0.59
C GLY A 323 2.04 1.06 -0.51
N ARG A 324 1.37 0.95 -1.65
CA ARG A 324 -0.09 0.99 -1.78
C ARG A 324 -0.58 -0.29 -2.45
N LEU A 325 -1.85 -0.59 -2.32
CA LEU A 325 -2.50 -1.76 -2.92
C LEU A 325 -1.79 -3.08 -2.56
N VAL A 326 -0.93 -3.57 -3.44
CA VAL A 326 -0.16 -4.80 -3.23
C VAL A 326 0.95 -4.66 -2.18
N GLN A 327 1.34 -3.43 -1.83
CA GLN A 327 2.45 -3.15 -0.90
C GLN A 327 3.75 -3.83 -1.32
N ILE A 328 4.25 -3.48 -2.49
CA ILE A 328 5.42 -4.11 -3.13
C ILE A 328 6.71 -4.07 -2.28
N HIS A 329 6.81 -3.14 -1.31
CA HIS A 329 7.93 -3.06 -0.38
C HIS A 329 8.03 -4.27 0.56
N ASN A 330 6.89 -4.94 0.83
CA ASN A 330 6.74 -6.00 1.83
C ASN A 330 6.40 -7.34 1.18
N LEU A 331 6.97 -7.62 0.01
CA LEU A 331 6.83 -8.93 -0.61
C LEU A 331 7.77 -9.95 0.05
N PRO A 332 7.30 -11.17 0.33
CA PRO A 332 8.15 -12.24 0.83
C PRO A 332 9.36 -12.46 -0.06
N GLN A 333 10.48 -12.91 0.51
CA GLN A 333 11.63 -13.37 -0.26
C GLN A 333 11.37 -14.80 -0.76
N ASN A 334 11.94 -15.14 -1.91
CA ASN A 334 11.87 -16.48 -2.47
C ASN A 334 13.03 -17.31 -1.92
N HIS A 335 12.72 -18.46 -1.34
CA HIS A 335 13.68 -19.42 -0.79
C HIS A 335 13.55 -20.83 -1.40
N MET A 336 12.49 -21.04 -2.17
CA MET A 336 12.16 -22.31 -2.82
C MET A 336 13.15 -22.60 -3.96
N GLU A 337 13.76 -23.79 -3.95
CA GLU A 337 14.75 -24.20 -4.98
C GLU A 337 14.07 -24.49 -6.32
N ASP A 338 12.86 -25.07 -6.29
CA ASP A 338 12.08 -25.46 -7.47
C ASP A 338 10.99 -24.43 -7.85
N LEU A 339 11.27 -23.14 -7.64
CA LEU A 339 10.36 -22.03 -7.83
C LEU A 339 9.65 -22.02 -9.20
N GLU A 340 10.38 -22.34 -10.27
CA GLU A 340 9.84 -22.38 -11.63
C GLU A 340 8.82 -23.52 -11.82
N LEU A 341 9.08 -24.68 -11.23
CA LEU A 341 8.15 -25.81 -11.24
C LEU A 341 6.86 -25.46 -10.48
N ALA A 342 7.01 -24.95 -9.26
CA ALA A 342 5.87 -24.51 -8.45
C ALA A 342 5.03 -23.45 -9.17
N ARG A 343 5.69 -22.48 -9.82
CA ARG A 343 5.04 -21.47 -10.63
C ARG A 343 4.25 -22.05 -11.80
N SER A 344 4.81 -23.00 -12.53
CA SER A 344 4.13 -23.66 -13.65
C SER A 344 2.88 -24.40 -13.18
N ILE A 345 3.00 -25.21 -12.11
CA ILE A 345 1.90 -25.98 -11.52
C ILE A 345 0.75 -25.05 -11.08
N VAL A 346 1.04 -23.97 -10.36
CA VAL A 346 0.01 -23.04 -9.91
C VAL A 346 -0.59 -22.29 -11.10
N LYS A 347 0.23 -21.84 -12.05
CA LYS A 347 -0.23 -21.14 -13.26
C LYS A 347 -1.14 -21.99 -14.13
N GLU A 348 -0.92 -23.30 -14.17
CA GLU A 348 -1.76 -24.28 -14.89
C GLU A 348 -3.05 -24.66 -14.12
N GLY A 349 -3.22 -24.15 -12.90
CA GLY A 349 -4.36 -24.44 -12.06
C GLY A 349 -4.37 -25.89 -11.50
N ARG A 350 -3.19 -26.54 -11.45
CA ARG A 350 -3.03 -27.92 -11.00
C ARG A 350 -2.91 -27.99 -9.48
N TYR A 351 -4.03 -27.70 -8.79
CA TYR A 351 -4.10 -27.80 -7.33
C TYR A 351 -3.77 -29.20 -6.82
N ASP A 352 -4.30 -30.23 -7.50
CA ASP A 352 -4.05 -31.67 -7.21
C ASP A 352 -2.55 -31.99 -7.15
N LEU A 353 -1.80 -31.48 -8.10
CA LEU A 353 -0.36 -31.67 -8.19
C LEU A 353 0.41 -30.85 -7.17
N ALA A 354 -0.05 -29.62 -6.90
CA ALA A 354 0.56 -28.78 -5.88
C ALA A 354 0.42 -29.40 -4.48
N GLU A 355 -0.78 -29.94 -4.14
CA GLU A 355 -1.04 -30.60 -2.86
C GLU A 355 -0.24 -31.91 -2.71
N LEU A 356 0.03 -32.63 -3.81
CA LEU A 356 0.84 -33.83 -3.79
C LEU A 356 2.34 -33.55 -3.57
N LEU A 357 2.86 -32.45 -4.11
CA LEU A 357 4.29 -32.17 -4.12
C LEU A 357 4.75 -31.28 -2.97
N TYR A 358 3.85 -30.49 -2.38
CA TYR A 358 4.18 -29.50 -1.37
C TYR A 358 3.36 -29.67 -0.09
N ASP A 359 4.04 -29.60 1.04
CA ASP A 359 3.42 -29.76 2.36
C ASP A 359 2.47 -28.60 2.73
N SER A 360 2.71 -27.41 2.17
CA SER A 360 1.96 -26.20 2.50
C SER A 360 1.67 -25.36 1.28
N ILE A 361 0.47 -25.40 0.78
CA ILE A 361 0.02 -24.56 -0.34
C ILE A 361 0.14 -23.05 -0.03
N PRO A 362 -0.25 -22.55 1.17
CA PRO A 362 -0.04 -21.12 1.48
C PRO A 362 1.42 -20.68 1.49
N ASP A 363 2.36 -21.59 1.77
CA ASP A 363 3.80 -21.28 1.68
C ASP A 363 4.23 -21.17 0.22
N VAL A 364 3.86 -22.13 -0.62
CA VAL A 364 4.12 -22.09 -2.06
C VAL A 364 3.57 -20.79 -2.66
N LEU A 365 2.31 -20.46 -2.40
CA LEU A 365 1.69 -19.25 -2.91
C LEU A 365 2.41 -17.99 -2.39
N SER A 366 2.89 -17.98 -1.16
CA SER A 366 3.68 -16.87 -0.60
C SER A 366 5.02 -16.69 -1.33
N GLU A 367 5.72 -17.77 -1.62
CA GLU A 367 6.97 -17.78 -2.38
C GLU A 367 6.78 -17.26 -3.83
N LEU A 368 5.64 -17.56 -4.45
CA LEU A 368 5.36 -17.20 -5.84
C LEU A 368 4.93 -15.75 -6.05
N ILE A 369 4.60 -14.96 -5.01
CA ILE A 369 4.04 -13.60 -5.16
C ILE A 369 4.91 -12.71 -6.04
N ARG A 370 6.24 -12.72 -5.87
CA ARG A 370 7.15 -11.92 -6.68
C ARG A 370 7.12 -12.30 -8.15
N THR A 371 6.88 -13.56 -8.45
CA THR A 371 6.85 -14.08 -9.83
C THR A 371 5.59 -13.68 -10.59
N ALA A 372 4.59 -13.15 -9.90
CA ALA A 372 3.41 -12.57 -10.53
C ALA A 372 3.71 -11.25 -11.26
N PHE A 373 4.77 -10.54 -10.88
CA PHE A 373 5.24 -9.37 -11.62
C PHE A 373 6.10 -9.83 -12.80
N VAL A 374 5.71 -9.43 -14.00
CA VAL A 374 6.38 -9.83 -15.24
C VAL A 374 6.86 -8.61 -16.02
N ALA A 375 7.95 -8.77 -16.77
CA ALA A 375 8.41 -7.73 -17.66
C ALA A 375 7.47 -7.65 -18.89
N LYS A 376 7.36 -6.44 -19.49
CA LYS A 376 6.70 -6.26 -20.77
C LYS A 376 7.36 -7.17 -21.83
N PRO A 377 6.61 -7.74 -22.79
CA PRO A 377 7.18 -8.51 -23.89
C PRO A 377 8.36 -7.79 -24.56
N GLY A 378 9.46 -8.50 -24.77
CA GLY A 378 10.71 -7.94 -25.30
C GLY A 378 11.55 -7.13 -24.31
N CYS A 379 11.14 -7.05 -23.04
CA CYS A 379 11.87 -6.36 -21.96
C CYS A 379 12.26 -7.34 -20.86
N ARG A 380 13.16 -6.86 -19.98
CA ARG A 380 13.55 -7.57 -18.74
C ARG A 380 13.59 -6.60 -17.58
N PHE A 381 13.45 -7.10 -16.36
CA PHE A 381 13.76 -6.33 -15.16
C PHE A 381 15.27 -6.22 -14.99
N ILE A 382 15.72 -5.03 -14.62
CA ILE A 382 17.08 -4.80 -14.10
C ILE A 382 16.87 -4.47 -12.63
N VAL A 383 17.31 -5.38 -11.75
CA VAL A 383 17.13 -5.27 -10.30
C VAL A 383 18.45 -4.96 -9.65
N SER A 384 18.51 -3.88 -8.89
CA SER A 384 19.68 -3.45 -8.14
C SER A 384 19.26 -2.87 -6.80
N ASP A 385 20.04 -3.18 -5.77
CA ASP A 385 19.83 -2.68 -4.41
C ASP A 385 21.16 -2.20 -3.81
N PHE A 386 21.07 -1.21 -2.93
CA PHE A 386 22.22 -0.72 -2.18
C PHE A 386 22.53 -1.65 -0.99
N SER A 387 23.63 -2.36 -1.06
CA SER A 387 24.05 -3.23 0.03
C SER A 387 24.30 -2.43 1.32
N ALA A 388 23.57 -2.76 2.39
CA ALA A 388 23.71 -2.18 3.73
C ALA A 388 23.73 -0.63 3.74
N ILE A 389 22.86 0.02 2.96
CA ILE A 389 22.90 1.48 2.77
C ILE A 389 22.77 2.25 4.10
N GLU A 390 21.91 1.78 5.01
CA GLU A 390 21.70 2.43 6.30
C GLU A 390 22.97 2.40 7.16
N ALA A 391 23.69 1.26 7.20
CA ALA A 391 24.96 1.15 7.91
C ALA A 391 26.05 2.05 7.31
N ARG A 392 26.06 2.20 5.97
CA ARG A 392 26.98 3.13 5.27
C ARG A 392 26.70 4.57 5.65
N VAL A 393 25.45 4.98 5.59
CA VAL A 393 25.04 6.34 5.95
C VAL A 393 25.31 6.63 7.41
N MET A 394 25.01 5.69 8.31
CA MET A 394 25.27 5.84 9.74
C MET A 394 26.77 5.96 10.03
N GLY A 395 27.59 5.08 9.45
CA GLY A 395 29.06 5.16 9.59
C GLY A 395 29.62 6.48 9.07
N TYR A 396 29.10 6.99 7.98
CA TYR A 396 29.48 8.30 7.44
C TYR A 396 29.10 9.45 8.39
N LEU A 397 27.86 9.48 8.87
CA LEU A 397 27.36 10.52 9.77
C LEU A 397 28.06 10.50 11.14
N ALA A 398 28.38 9.31 11.64
CA ALA A 398 29.11 9.14 12.91
C ALA A 398 30.61 9.40 12.79
N GLY A 399 31.15 9.54 11.58
CA GLY A 399 32.60 9.70 11.36
C GLY A 399 33.40 8.42 11.68
N GLU A 400 32.77 7.23 11.64
CA GLU A 400 33.38 5.95 11.95
C GLU A 400 34.30 5.46 10.83
N GLY A 401 35.59 5.80 10.93
CA GLY A 401 36.58 5.53 9.89
C GLY A 401 36.67 4.06 9.48
N TRP A 402 36.67 3.14 10.46
CA TRP A 402 36.76 1.70 10.18
C TRP A 402 35.54 1.14 9.41
N VAL A 403 34.34 1.69 9.69
CA VAL A 403 33.12 1.31 8.95
C VAL A 403 33.24 1.75 7.49
N MET A 404 33.74 2.97 7.25
CA MET A 404 33.93 3.51 5.92
C MET A 404 35.01 2.77 5.14
N GLU A 405 36.10 2.36 5.80
CA GLU A 405 37.15 1.55 5.20
C GLU A 405 36.66 0.15 4.83
N GLU A 406 35.92 -0.51 5.72
CA GLU A 406 35.33 -1.81 5.42
C GLU A 406 34.41 -1.77 4.19
N PHE A 407 33.60 -0.72 4.05
CA PHE A 407 32.74 -0.55 2.89
C PHE A 407 33.46 -0.14 1.58
N ARG A 408 34.68 0.39 1.68
CA ARG A 408 35.56 0.59 0.51
C ARG A 408 36.24 -0.72 0.07
N GLY A 409 36.39 -1.64 0.99
CA GLY A 409 36.99 -2.94 0.79
C GLY A 409 35.97 -4.06 0.55
N ALA A 410 36.01 -5.10 1.37
CA ALA A 410 35.19 -6.31 1.22
C ALA A 410 33.71 -6.15 1.60
N GLY A 411 33.35 -5.10 2.32
CA GLY A 411 31.97 -4.83 2.77
C GLY A 411 31.44 -5.84 3.79
N LYS A 412 32.32 -6.53 4.51
CA LYS A 412 31.98 -7.57 5.50
C LYS A 412 31.64 -6.96 6.87
N ILE A 413 30.76 -5.95 6.89
CA ILE A 413 30.47 -5.19 8.11
C ILE A 413 29.97 -6.05 9.28
N TYR A 414 29.18 -7.08 9.00
CA TYR A 414 28.64 -7.96 10.04
C TYR A 414 29.70 -8.89 10.63
N GLU A 415 30.58 -9.42 9.78
CA GLU A 415 31.74 -10.22 10.16
C GLU A 415 32.72 -9.38 10.97
N GLN A 416 32.99 -8.15 10.54
CA GLN A 416 33.87 -7.24 11.26
C GLN A 416 33.31 -6.81 12.61
N THR A 417 31.99 -6.54 12.69
CA THR A 417 31.33 -6.26 13.96
C THR A 417 31.43 -7.45 14.91
N ALA A 418 31.16 -8.66 14.42
CA ALA A 418 31.29 -9.88 15.21
C ALA A 418 32.72 -10.12 15.67
N SER A 419 33.71 -9.93 14.81
CA SER A 419 35.13 -10.04 15.14
C SER A 419 35.51 -9.12 16.31
N LYS A 420 35.06 -7.85 16.25
CA LYS A 420 35.29 -6.88 17.33
C LYS A 420 34.56 -7.23 18.64
N MET A 421 33.31 -7.72 18.53
CA MET A 421 32.49 -8.09 19.70
C MET A 421 33.04 -9.32 20.44
N PHE A 422 33.46 -10.35 19.71
CA PHE A 422 33.80 -11.66 20.26
C PHE A 422 35.31 -11.94 20.27
N HIS A 423 36.13 -11.00 19.77
CA HIS A 423 37.59 -11.13 19.66
C HIS A 423 38.03 -12.38 18.85
N ILE A 424 37.26 -12.71 17.78
CA ILE A 424 37.52 -13.83 16.90
C ILE A 424 38.07 -13.26 15.57
N PRO A 425 39.11 -13.90 14.98
CA PRO A 425 39.59 -13.48 13.67
C PRO A 425 38.48 -13.48 12.59
N ILE A 426 38.44 -12.44 11.74
CA ILE A 426 37.39 -12.28 10.76
C ILE A 426 37.33 -13.45 9.76
N GLU A 427 38.48 -14.08 9.50
CA GLU A 427 38.63 -15.20 8.60
C GLU A 427 37.86 -16.45 9.07
N GLU A 428 37.64 -16.56 10.39
CA GLU A 428 36.91 -17.66 11.02
C GLU A 428 35.39 -17.43 11.00
N ILE A 429 34.92 -16.21 10.66
CA ILE A 429 33.51 -15.85 10.67
C ILE A 429 32.93 -15.99 9.27
N THR A 430 32.39 -17.15 8.95
CA THR A 430 31.76 -17.46 7.67
C THR A 430 30.32 -16.98 7.57
N LYS A 431 29.72 -16.97 6.37
CA LYS A 431 28.35 -16.52 6.10
C LYS A 431 27.29 -17.26 6.94
N GLY A 432 27.50 -18.51 7.30
CA GLY A 432 26.61 -19.34 8.12
C GLY A 432 26.93 -19.33 9.65
N SER A 433 27.97 -18.60 10.06
CA SER A 433 28.40 -18.58 11.47
C SER A 433 27.36 -17.92 12.38
N PRO A 434 27.06 -18.50 13.58
CA PRO A 434 26.25 -17.85 14.59
C PRO A 434 26.81 -16.49 15.04
N TYR A 435 28.12 -16.34 15.07
CA TYR A 435 28.79 -15.07 15.39
C TYR A 435 28.45 -13.98 14.38
N ARG A 436 28.42 -14.32 13.09
CA ARG A 436 28.00 -13.39 12.04
C ARG A 436 26.55 -12.95 12.23
N ALA A 437 25.64 -13.88 12.57
CA ALA A 437 24.25 -13.56 12.85
C ALA A 437 24.14 -12.57 14.02
N ARG A 438 24.87 -12.78 15.12
CA ARG A 438 24.92 -11.85 16.26
C ARG A 438 25.53 -10.49 15.89
N GLY A 439 26.60 -10.48 15.09
CA GLY A 439 27.18 -9.23 14.56
C GLY A 439 26.21 -8.45 13.70
N LYS A 440 25.40 -9.13 12.87
CA LYS A 440 24.32 -8.53 12.09
C LYS A 440 23.26 -7.89 12.99
N VAL A 441 22.81 -8.62 14.03
CA VAL A 441 21.83 -8.12 14.99
C VAL A 441 22.37 -6.90 15.73
N ALA A 442 23.61 -6.96 16.24
CA ALA A 442 24.24 -5.84 16.94
C ALA A 442 24.34 -4.59 16.04
N SER A 443 24.80 -4.76 14.79
CA SER A 443 24.88 -3.65 13.84
C SER A 443 23.52 -3.01 13.60
N LEU A 444 22.48 -3.81 13.41
CA LEU A 444 21.11 -3.31 13.13
C LEU A 444 20.45 -2.72 14.37
N ALA A 445 20.55 -3.37 15.53
CA ALA A 445 19.95 -2.89 16.78
C ALA A 445 20.55 -1.55 17.23
N CYS A 446 21.89 -1.47 17.30
CA CYS A 446 22.58 -0.27 17.75
C CYS A 446 22.41 0.90 16.79
N GLN A 447 22.30 0.64 15.49
CA GLN A 447 22.09 1.67 14.45
C GLN A 447 20.84 2.51 14.69
N TYR A 448 19.80 1.92 15.26
CA TYR A 448 18.54 2.62 15.59
C TYR A 448 18.45 3.06 17.08
N GLY A 449 19.58 3.13 17.77
CA GLY A 449 19.62 3.50 19.18
C GLY A 449 19.08 2.40 20.10
N GLY A 450 19.04 1.16 19.62
CA GLY A 450 18.66 0.00 20.44
C GLY A 450 19.71 -0.30 21.49
N ALA A 451 19.24 -0.68 22.69
CA ALA A 451 20.06 -1.13 23.82
C ALA A 451 19.81 -2.62 24.09
N GLU A 452 20.10 -3.08 25.28
CA GLU A 452 19.99 -4.48 25.71
C GLU A 452 18.68 -5.15 25.31
N GLY A 453 17.52 -4.48 25.51
CA GLY A 453 16.21 -5.03 25.15
C GLY A 453 16.05 -5.29 23.65
N ALA A 454 16.66 -4.47 22.78
CA ALA A 454 16.65 -4.71 21.34
C ALA A 454 17.54 -5.89 20.95
N LEU A 455 18.70 -6.04 21.59
CA LEU A 455 19.60 -7.17 21.38
C LEU A 455 18.95 -8.50 21.80
N ILE A 456 18.27 -8.53 22.94
CA ILE A 456 17.51 -9.69 23.42
C ILE A 456 16.39 -10.03 22.44
N SER A 457 15.56 -9.05 22.07
CA SER A 457 14.41 -9.27 21.17
C SER A 457 14.79 -9.74 19.76
N MET A 458 16.00 -9.43 19.32
CA MET A 458 16.55 -9.85 18.03
C MET A 458 17.44 -11.11 18.11
N GLY A 459 17.57 -11.71 19.30
CA GLY A 459 18.30 -12.97 19.49
C GLY A 459 19.83 -12.85 19.46
N ALA A 460 20.40 -11.70 19.86
CA ALA A 460 21.84 -11.51 19.91
C ALA A 460 22.45 -11.87 21.27
N LEU A 461 21.63 -11.97 22.32
CA LEU A 461 21.99 -12.36 23.69
C LEU A 461 21.28 -13.65 24.08
#